data_ad42cc1a327b711d7a8764cec7ebcd34
#
_entry.id   ad42cc1a327b711d7a8764cec7ebcd34
#
_cell.length_a   1.000
_cell.length_b   1.000
_cell.length_c   1.000
_cell.angle_alpha   90.00
_cell.angle_beta   90.00
_cell.angle_gamma   90.00
#
_symmetry.space_group_name_H-M   'P 1'
#
loop_
_entity.id
_entity.type
_entity.pdbx_description
1 polymer ?
#
loop_
_entity_poly.entity_id
_entity_poly.type
_entity_poly.pdbx_seq_one_letter_code
_entity_poly.pdbx_strand_id
1 'polypeptide(L)'
;MKVLTVVVTHNRSKLLERCLDAINKQSDPTQDLLVINNGSTDDTEELLTKKNIWFITQENVGSAGGWHSGIKIGLEKGYDACWLMDDDGYPHEQALKNLKLNFNKEIACISSVVLKEDKKSEFVFPFPVLSKNTMPKLFGLPRKIYTLQRLKDISKNQIYPFAHLFNGALISMNAVKRIGNVNKDFYLMGDEVDFLYRLRDYGLVASSLNAFHFHPDVSKRQFNNYKIYFYIKNSFILNSRYCNVVFLRNISIILAILARVTRRNGLKYLFSILFGSNSKYFYKAIYRGLKKSIGNDINV
;
A
#
# COMPACT_ATOMS: atom_id res chain seq x y z
N MET A 1 23.65 1.71 -7.79
CA MET A 1 22.36 1.02 -7.56
C MET A 1 21.41 1.43 -8.67
N LYS A 2 20.97 0.47 -9.47
CA LYS A 2 20.01 0.69 -10.57
C LYS A 2 18.58 0.58 -10.03
N VAL A 3 17.81 1.65 -10.10
CA VAL A 3 16.45 1.74 -9.54
C VAL A 3 15.44 1.88 -10.66
N LEU A 4 14.35 1.08 -10.61
CA LEU A 4 13.16 1.26 -11.43
C LEU A 4 12.08 1.95 -10.58
N THR A 5 11.62 3.11 -10.98
CA THR A 5 10.40 3.71 -10.43
C THR A 5 9.19 3.05 -11.09
N VAL A 6 8.26 2.56 -10.30
CA VAL A 6 7.01 1.93 -10.78
C VAL A 6 5.82 2.70 -10.23
N VAL A 7 4.96 3.17 -11.12
CA VAL A 7 3.68 3.78 -10.80
C VAL A 7 2.56 2.89 -11.34
N VAL A 8 1.56 2.56 -10.51
CA VAL A 8 0.35 1.84 -10.93
C VAL A 8 -0.79 2.83 -11.01
N THR A 9 -1.54 2.83 -12.14
CA THR A 9 -2.64 3.76 -12.36
C THR A 9 -3.88 3.07 -12.92
N HIS A 10 -5.06 3.61 -12.62
CA HIS A 10 -6.34 3.24 -13.22
C HIS A 10 -7.33 4.41 -13.17
N ASN A 11 -7.68 4.96 -14.36
CA ASN A 11 -8.67 6.04 -14.53
C ASN A 11 -8.40 7.29 -13.66
N ARG A 12 -7.15 7.79 -13.67
CA ARG A 12 -6.72 8.94 -12.86
C ARG A 12 -5.67 9.80 -13.56
N SER A 13 -5.83 10.08 -14.85
CA SER A 13 -4.86 10.80 -15.68
C SER A 13 -4.31 12.09 -15.03
N LYS A 14 -5.17 12.93 -14.43
CA LYS A 14 -4.75 14.18 -13.75
C LYS A 14 -3.89 13.98 -12.50
N LEU A 15 -4.20 12.95 -11.70
CA LEU A 15 -3.41 12.65 -10.50
C LEU A 15 -2.07 12.01 -10.89
N LEU A 16 -2.11 11.12 -11.89
CA LEU A 16 -0.91 10.53 -12.48
C LEU A 16 0.02 11.62 -13.03
N GLU A 17 -0.49 12.60 -13.76
CA GLU A 17 0.32 13.70 -14.30
C GLU A 17 1.10 14.40 -13.18
N ARG A 18 0.43 14.78 -12.09
CA ARG A 18 1.05 15.39 -10.92
C ARG A 18 2.13 14.51 -10.30
N CYS A 19 1.87 13.19 -10.20
CA CYS A 19 2.83 12.22 -9.68
C CYS A 19 4.09 12.16 -10.57
N LEU A 20 3.91 12.06 -11.89
CA LEU A 20 5.00 12.03 -12.87
C LEU A 20 5.84 13.30 -12.82
N ASP A 21 5.22 14.48 -12.74
CA ASP A 21 5.92 15.77 -12.65
C ASP A 21 6.76 15.87 -11.35
N ALA A 22 6.30 15.30 -10.25
CA ALA A 22 7.08 15.24 -9.01
C ALA A 22 8.23 14.22 -9.06
N ILE A 23 8.04 13.10 -9.77
CA ILE A 23 9.12 12.13 -10.02
C ILE A 23 10.22 12.78 -10.87
N ASN A 24 9.87 13.52 -11.91
CA ASN A 24 10.82 14.22 -12.76
C ASN A 24 11.63 15.32 -12.03
N LYS A 25 11.11 15.83 -10.90
CA LYS A 25 11.79 16.83 -10.06
C LYS A 25 12.70 16.22 -8.99
N GLN A 26 12.89 14.90 -8.98
CA GLN A 26 13.77 14.29 -7.99
C GLN A 26 15.21 14.81 -8.11
N SER A 27 15.85 15.11 -6.98
CA SER A 27 17.26 15.53 -6.92
C SER A 27 18.26 14.43 -7.25
N ASP A 28 17.79 13.19 -7.39
CA ASP A 28 18.56 12.03 -7.85
C ASP A 28 18.00 11.56 -9.20
N PRO A 29 18.62 11.95 -10.34
CA PRO A 29 18.06 11.70 -11.69
C PRO A 29 18.35 10.30 -12.23
N THR A 30 18.87 9.38 -11.44
CA THR A 30 19.36 8.09 -11.92
C THR A 30 18.33 6.97 -11.90
N GLN A 31 17.04 7.28 -12.00
CA GLN A 31 15.99 6.27 -12.08
C GLN A 31 15.39 6.15 -13.47
N ASP A 32 15.00 4.94 -13.81
CA ASP A 32 14.08 4.66 -14.91
C ASP A 32 12.64 4.66 -14.37
N LEU A 33 11.67 5.08 -15.18
CA LEU A 33 10.27 5.19 -14.83
C LEU A 33 9.41 4.30 -15.72
N LEU A 34 8.63 3.42 -15.08
CA LEU A 34 7.62 2.57 -15.70
C LEU A 34 6.25 2.85 -15.11
N VAL A 35 5.26 3.07 -15.96
CA VAL A 35 3.86 3.15 -15.54
C VAL A 35 3.13 1.87 -15.95
N ILE A 36 2.43 1.25 -15.01
CA ILE A 36 1.49 0.16 -15.28
C ILE A 36 0.09 0.78 -15.39
N ASN A 37 -0.37 0.92 -16.64
CA ASN A 37 -1.75 1.31 -16.94
C ASN A 37 -2.66 0.09 -16.79
N ASN A 38 -3.34 0.01 -15.65
CA ASN A 38 -4.12 -1.16 -15.22
C ASN A 38 -5.58 -1.09 -15.76
N GLY A 39 -5.71 -0.96 -17.09
CA GLY A 39 -6.99 -0.96 -17.78
C GLY A 39 -7.74 0.37 -17.67
N SER A 40 -7.05 1.51 -17.80
CA SER A 40 -7.71 2.81 -17.86
C SER A 40 -8.49 3.00 -19.16
N THR A 41 -9.59 3.72 -19.06
CA THR A 41 -10.48 4.11 -20.15
C THR A 41 -10.63 5.63 -20.30
N ASP A 42 -9.90 6.39 -19.46
CA ASP A 42 -9.77 7.86 -19.55
C ASP A 42 -8.53 8.24 -20.37
N ASP A 43 -8.15 9.50 -20.33
CA ASP A 43 -7.03 10.08 -21.11
C ASP A 43 -5.63 9.60 -20.63
N THR A 44 -5.56 8.54 -19.79
CA THR A 44 -4.28 8.08 -19.19
C THR A 44 -3.27 7.66 -20.26
N GLU A 45 -3.67 6.91 -21.27
CA GLU A 45 -2.76 6.41 -22.30
C GLU A 45 -2.28 7.53 -23.24
N GLU A 46 -3.17 8.47 -23.56
CA GLU A 46 -2.82 9.68 -24.32
C GLU A 46 -1.79 10.53 -23.56
N LEU A 47 -2.01 10.77 -22.26
CA LEU A 47 -1.08 11.47 -21.39
C LEU A 47 0.32 10.83 -21.39
N LEU A 48 0.39 9.49 -21.21
CA LEU A 48 1.65 8.76 -21.16
C LEU A 48 2.41 8.82 -22.49
N THR A 49 1.70 8.67 -23.60
CA THR A 49 2.25 8.79 -24.95
C THR A 49 2.80 10.20 -25.19
N LYS A 50 2.02 11.23 -24.88
CA LYS A 50 2.41 12.64 -25.04
C LYS A 50 3.65 13.01 -24.20
N LYS A 51 3.76 12.46 -23.00
CA LYS A 51 4.92 12.68 -22.11
C LYS A 51 6.11 11.76 -22.42
N ASN A 52 6.01 10.90 -23.43
CA ASN A 52 7.04 9.91 -23.81
C ASN A 52 7.49 9.05 -22.61
N ILE A 53 6.52 8.59 -21.79
CA ILE A 53 6.77 7.74 -20.62
C ILE A 53 6.73 6.26 -21.05
N TRP A 54 7.67 5.47 -20.56
CA TRP A 54 7.59 4.02 -20.71
C TRP A 54 6.42 3.47 -19.90
N PHE A 55 5.46 2.82 -20.56
CA PHE A 55 4.30 2.22 -19.91
C PHE A 55 3.91 0.87 -20.50
N ILE A 56 3.14 0.12 -19.74
CA ILE A 56 2.51 -1.13 -20.18
C ILE A 56 1.03 -1.05 -19.83
N THR A 57 0.17 -1.26 -20.82
CA THR A 57 -1.27 -1.39 -20.65
C THR A 57 -1.64 -2.86 -20.47
N GLN A 58 -2.43 -3.17 -19.46
CA GLN A 58 -2.98 -4.48 -19.17
C GLN A 58 -4.46 -4.36 -18.78
N GLU A 59 -5.21 -5.46 -18.80
CA GLU A 59 -6.55 -5.48 -18.22
C GLU A 59 -6.52 -5.15 -16.72
N ASN A 60 -7.63 -4.64 -16.17
CA ASN A 60 -7.72 -4.36 -14.73
C ASN A 60 -7.73 -5.64 -13.91
N VAL A 61 -6.56 -6.03 -13.43
CA VAL A 61 -6.33 -7.20 -12.58
C VAL A 61 -6.22 -6.84 -11.09
N GLY A 62 -6.78 -5.68 -10.70
CA GLY A 62 -6.68 -5.13 -9.34
C GLY A 62 -5.31 -4.50 -9.05
N SER A 63 -5.21 -3.78 -7.92
CA SER A 63 -3.94 -3.14 -7.54
C SER A 63 -2.81 -4.15 -7.35
N ALA A 64 -3.11 -5.29 -6.73
CA ALA A 64 -2.12 -6.36 -6.51
C ALA A 64 -1.51 -6.88 -7.82
N GLY A 65 -2.31 -7.01 -8.88
CA GLY A 65 -1.84 -7.42 -10.21
C GLY A 65 -0.98 -6.34 -10.87
N GLY A 66 -1.35 -5.06 -10.73
CA GLY A 66 -0.53 -3.94 -11.21
C GLY A 66 0.87 -3.93 -10.59
N TRP A 67 0.95 -4.04 -9.26
CA TRP A 67 2.23 -4.15 -8.54
C TRP A 67 3.04 -5.37 -8.95
N HIS A 68 2.36 -6.52 -9.09
CA HIS A 68 3.01 -7.75 -9.56
C HIS A 68 3.69 -7.54 -10.91
N SER A 69 3.01 -6.93 -11.87
CA SER A 69 3.53 -6.68 -13.22
C SER A 69 4.74 -5.75 -13.19
N GLY A 70 4.67 -4.63 -12.48
CA GLY A 70 5.79 -3.67 -12.40
C GLY A 70 7.04 -4.26 -11.73
N ILE A 71 6.88 -4.96 -10.62
CA ILE A 71 7.97 -5.61 -9.90
C ILE A 71 8.58 -6.75 -10.74
N LYS A 72 7.76 -7.53 -11.46
CA LYS A 72 8.22 -8.58 -12.38
C LYS A 72 9.19 -8.01 -13.42
N ILE A 73 8.85 -6.89 -14.04
CA ILE A 73 9.71 -6.20 -15.01
C ILE A 73 11.01 -5.73 -14.36
N GLY A 74 10.94 -5.21 -13.13
CA GLY A 74 12.14 -4.85 -12.37
C GLY A 74 13.10 -6.03 -12.17
N LEU A 75 12.55 -7.21 -11.87
CA LEU A 75 13.33 -8.46 -11.76
C LEU A 75 13.94 -8.90 -13.10
N GLU A 76 13.14 -8.94 -14.16
CA GLU A 76 13.54 -9.41 -15.49
C GLU A 76 14.61 -8.52 -16.12
N LYS A 77 14.54 -7.22 -15.87
CA LYS A 77 15.51 -6.24 -16.38
C LYS A 77 16.73 -6.02 -15.46
N GLY A 78 16.82 -6.77 -14.36
CA GLY A 78 18.00 -6.77 -13.49
C GLY A 78 18.22 -5.48 -12.72
N TYR A 79 17.15 -4.80 -12.27
CA TYR A 79 17.27 -3.68 -11.34
C TYR A 79 17.67 -4.17 -9.94
N ASP A 80 18.38 -3.31 -9.20
CA ASP A 80 18.77 -3.59 -7.81
C ASP A 80 17.60 -3.36 -6.85
N ALA A 81 16.76 -2.37 -7.18
CA ALA A 81 15.60 -1.99 -6.38
C ALA A 81 14.45 -1.45 -7.25
N CYS A 82 13.21 -1.60 -6.78
CA CYS A 82 12.03 -0.91 -7.30
C CYS A 82 11.55 0.15 -6.30
N TRP A 83 11.28 1.37 -6.79
CA TRP A 83 10.64 2.44 -6.04
C TRP A 83 9.18 2.51 -6.44
N LEU A 84 8.28 2.12 -5.51
CA LEU A 84 6.87 1.89 -5.80
C LEU A 84 5.99 3.02 -5.27
N MET A 85 5.03 3.50 -6.07
CA MET A 85 4.03 4.47 -5.63
C MET A 85 2.73 4.42 -6.42
N ASP A 86 1.61 4.69 -5.74
CA ASP A 86 0.30 4.90 -6.35
C ASP A 86 0.27 6.25 -7.10
N ASP A 87 -0.65 6.38 -8.05
CA ASP A 87 -0.83 7.55 -8.91
C ASP A 87 -1.42 8.77 -8.21
N ASP A 88 -2.08 8.59 -7.04
CA ASP A 88 -2.78 9.68 -6.33
C ASP A 88 -1.93 10.36 -5.23
N GLY A 89 -0.71 9.86 -4.98
CA GLY A 89 0.32 10.52 -4.19
C GLY A 89 1.47 11.06 -5.04
N TYR A 90 2.42 11.75 -4.43
CA TYR A 90 3.63 12.23 -5.08
C TYR A 90 4.79 12.40 -4.10
N PRO A 91 6.04 12.11 -4.55
CA PRO A 91 7.21 12.22 -3.68
C PRO A 91 7.68 13.67 -3.50
N HIS A 92 8.28 13.97 -2.34
CA HIS A 92 9.11 15.16 -2.18
C HIS A 92 10.36 15.06 -3.07
N GLU A 93 10.89 16.18 -3.56
CA GLU A 93 12.02 16.24 -4.49
C GLU A 93 13.29 15.48 -4.03
N GLN A 94 13.49 15.32 -2.72
CA GLN A 94 14.62 14.59 -2.12
C GLN A 94 14.25 13.19 -1.63
N ALA A 95 13.06 12.70 -1.93
CA ALA A 95 12.57 11.45 -1.37
C ALA A 95 13.46 10.26 -1.74
N LEU A 96 13.73 10.05 -3.03
CA LEU A 96 14.53 8.92 -3.49
C LEU A 96 15.97 9.00 -2.96
N LYS A 97 16.59 10.19 -2.97
CA LYS A 97 17.92 10.41 -2.40
C LYS A 97 17.99 9.98 -0.94
N ASN A 98 17.02 10.42 -0.12
CA ASN A 98 16.97 10.11 1.31
C ASN A 98 16.67 8.61 1.58
N LEU A 99 15.93 7.94 0.71
CA LEU A 99 15.76 6.49 0.80
C LEU A 99 17.06 5.75 0.48
N LYS A 100 17.76 6.12 -0.59
CA LYS A 100 19.03 5.52 -1.00
C LYS A 100 20.13 5.64 0.07
N LEU A 101 20.18 6.74 0.83
CA LEU A 101 21.14 6.94 1.93
C LEU A 101 21.02 5.87 3.03
N ASN A 102 19.82 5.34 3.24
CA ASN A 102 19.55 4.32 4.24
C ASN A 102 19.43 2.91 3.65
N PHE A 103 19.60 2.74 2.34
CA PHE A 103 19.40 1.48 1.65
C PHE A 103 20.71 0.68 1.55
N ASN A 104 20.77 -0.45 2.24
CA ASN A 104 21.93 -1.35 2.26
C ASN A 104 21.47 -2.83 2.13
N LYS A 105 22.42 -3.77 2.22
CA LYS A 105 22.14 -5.21 2.03
C LYS A 105 21.19 -5.83 3.09
N GLU A 106 21.04 -5.20 4.26
CA GLU A 106 20.18 -5.66 5.34
C GLU A 106 18.74 -5.18 5.16
N ILE A 107 18.53 -4.20 4.29
CA ILE A 107 17.22 -3.58 4.04
C ILE A 107 16.46 -4.36 2.97
N ALA A 108 15.36 -4.97 3.36
CA ALA A 108 14.40 -5.54 2.41
C ALA A 108 13.51 -4.46 1.77
N CYS A 109 13.12 -3.45 2.57
CA CYS A 109 12.31 -2.33 2.14
C CYS A 109 12.57 -1.11 3.02
N ILE A 110 12.69 0.07 2.41
CA ILE A 110 12.61 1.34 3.11
C ILE A 110 11.61 2.26 2.41
N SER A 111 10.63 2.78 3.16
CA SER A 111 9.58 3.63 2.61
C SER A 111 9.71 5.09 3.04
N SER A 112 9.10 5.97 2.26
CA SER A 112 8.82 7.33 2.68
C SER A 112 7.75 7.36 3.77
N VAL A 113 7.74 8.44 4.56
CA VAL A 113 6.61 8.78 5.44
C VAL A 113 5.52 9.42 4.60
N VAL A 114 4.29 8.92 4.68
CA VAL A 114 3.16 9.41 3.87
C VAL A 114 2.40 10.48 4.63
N LEU A 115 2.58 11.74 4.22
CA LEU A 115 2.00 12.92 4.84
C LEU A 115 0.78 13.41 4.06
N LYS A 116 -0.16 14.02 4.77
CA LYS A 116 -1.27 14.74 4.14
C LYS A 116 -0.77 15.98 3.39
N GLU A 117 -1.33 16.24 2.22
CA GLU A 117 -0.98 17.42 1.41
C GLU A 117 -1.30 18.73 2.12
N ASP A 118 -2.45 18.80 2.77
CA ASP A 118 -2.97 19.96 3.49
C ASP A 118 -2.38 20.13 4.89
N LYS A 119 -1.92 19.02 5.50
CA LYS A 119 -1.37 18.99 6.86
C LYS A 119 -0.09 18.15 6.91
N LYS A 120 1.00 18.74 6.44
CA LYS A 120 2.33 18.07 6.29
C LYS A 120 2.97 17.57 7.59
N SER A 121 2.30 17.68 8.74
CA SER A 121 2.70 17.10 10.02
C SER A 121 1.91 15.83 10.40
N GLU A 122 0.79 15.57 9.70
CA GLU A 122 -0.09 14.42 9.95
C GLU A 122 0.06 13.33 8.88
N PHE A 123 -0.04 12.07 9.33
CA PHE A 123 -0.01 10.93 8.42
C PHE A 123 -1.36 10.69 7.74
N VAL A 124 -1.34 10.37 6.47
CA VAL A 124 -2.51 9.82 5.75
C VAL A 124 -2.81 8.41 6.28
N PHE A 125 -1.77 7.61 6.45
CA PHE A 125 -1.81 6.26 7.01
C PHE A 125 -1.08 6.24 8.35
N PRO A 126 -1.80 6.25 9.49
CA PRO A 126 -1.16 6.26 10.80
C PRO A 126 -0.31 5.02 11.05
N PHE A 127 0.88 5.21 11.59
CA PHE A 127 1.79 4.13 11.93
C PHE A 127 1.26 3.30 13.11
N PRO A 128 1.38 1.97 13.08
CA PRO A 128 1.05 1.14 14.24
C PRO A 128 2.09 1.35 15.35
N VAL A 129 1.66 1.34 16.60
CA VAL A 129 2.60 1.15 17.72
C VAL A 129 3.00 -0.32 17.74
N LEU A 130 4.30 -0.58 17.69
CA LEU A 130 4.84 -1.93 17.61
C LEU A 130 5.11 -2.53 18.99
N SER A 131 4.97 -3.86 19.10
CA SER A 131 5.44 -4.66 20.22
C SER A 131 6.95 -4.92 20.12
N LYS A 132 7.55 -5.56 21.12
CA LYS A 132 8.97 -5.94 21.10
C LYS A 132 9.35 -6.78 19.86
N ASN A 133 8.40 -7.56 19.31
CA ASN A 133 8.61 -8.39 18.13
C ASN A 133 8.25 -7.66 16.82
N THR A 134 8.27 -6.34 16.79
CA THR A 134 7.93 -5.50 15.62
C THR A 134 6.53 -5.70 15.04
N MET A 135 5.67 -6.47 15.72
CA MET A 135 4.27 -6.65 15.32
C MET A 135 3.38 -5.51 15.87
N PRO A 136 2.33 -5.10 15.12
CA PRO A 136 1.36 -4.14 15.63
C PRO A 136 0.72 -4.63 16.92
N LYS A 137 0.70 -3.77 17.96
CA LYS A 137 0.06 -4.09 19.24
C LYS A 137 -1.43 -4.40 19.06
N LEU A 138 -1.89 -5.51 19.64
CA LEU A 138 -3.31 -5.88 19.64
C LEU A 138 -4.06 -5.19 20.79
N PHE A 139 -3.42 -5.07 21.94
CA PHE A 139 -3.99 -4.49 23.17
C PHE A 139 -3.19 -3.27 23.64
N GLY A 140 -3.81 -2.45 24.46
CA GLY A 140 -3.22 -1.23 25.02
C GLY A 140 -3.42 0.01 24.15
N LEU A 141 -3.26 1.20 24.76
CA LEU A 141 -3.34 2.50 24.11
C LEU A 141 -2.04 3.26 24.31
N PRO A 142 -1.63 4.13 23.35
CA PRO A 142 -2.19 4.28 22.00
C PRO A 142 -1.80 3.11 21.09
N ARG A 143 -2.67 2.78 20.11
CA ARG A 143 -2.36 1.75 19.10
C ARG A 143 -1.70 2.31 17.84
N LYS A 144 -1.84 3.62 17.63
CA LYS A 144 -1.42 4.30 16.40
C LYS A 144 -0.72 5.61 16.70
N ILE A 145 0.16 5.98 15.80
CA ILE A 145 0.89 7.23 15.77
C ILE A 145 0.38 8.01 14.58
N TYR A 146 -0.05 9.25 14.79
CA TYR A 146 -0.75 10.07 13.81
C TYR A 146 0.09 11.23 13.27
N THR A 147 1.18 11.59 13.95
CA THR A 147 1.99 12.77 13.61
C THR A 147 3.47 12.43 13.46
N LEU A 148 4.14 13.18 12.59
CA LEU A 148 5.57 13.04 12.35
C LEU A 148 6.40 13.31 13.61
N GLN A 149 6.03 14.33 14.41
CA GLN A 149 6.74 14.64 15.64
C GLN A 149 6.72 13.45 16.60
N ARG A 150 5.54 12.87 16.85
CA ARG A 150 5.42 11.71 17.74
C ARG A 150 6.19 10.49 17.23
N LEU A 151 6.26 10.31 15.91
CA LEU A 151 7.04 9.23 15.32
C LEU A 151 8.55 9.46 15.54
N LYS A 152 9.03 10.70 15.36
CA LYS A 152 10.42 11.09 15.63
C LYS A 152 10.83 10.85 17.08
N ASP A 153 9.96 11.21 18.03
CA ASP A 153 10.22 11.06 19.47
C ASP A 153 10.49 9.63 19.92
N ILE A 154 9.88 8.65 19.24
CA ILE A 154 10.00 7.22 19.59
C ILE A 154 10.92 6.43 18.67
N SER A 155 11.42 7.05 17.60
CA SER A 155 12.27 6.40 16.61
C SER A 155 13.74 6.55 16.95
N LYS A 156 14.54 5.56 16.58
CA LYS A 156 16.00 5.62 16.67
C LYS A 156 16.57 5.85 15.27
N ASN A 157 17.64 6.66 15.17
CA ASN A 157 18.37 6.89 13.93
C ASN A 157 17.49 7.33 12.74
N GLN A 158 16.42 8.09 13.00
CA GLN A 158 15.48 8.56 11.98
C GLN A 158 14.83 7.42 11.16
N ILE A 159 14.70 6.23 11.75
CA ILE A 159 14.11 5.04 11.13
C ILE A 159 13.05 4.44 12.06
N TYR A 160 11.89 4.06 11.49
CA TYR A 160 10.84 3.33 12.21
C TYR A 160 10.62 1.96 11.55
N PRO A 161 10.60 0.83 12.29
CA PRO A 161 10.61 -0.53 11.72
C PRO A 161 9.22 -0.97 11.23
N PHE A 162 8.61 -0.16 10.37
CA PHE A 162 7.36 -0.39 9.66
C PHE A 162 7.37 0.42 8.36
N ALA A 163 6.76 -0.08 7.28
CA ALA A 163 6.67 0.59 5.99
C ALA A 163 5.25 0.56 5.42
N HIS A 164 4.90 1.60 4.66
CA HIS A 164 3.80 1.63 3.71
C HIS A 164 4.38 1.39 2.31
N LEU A 165 4.09 0.23 1.69
CA LEU A 165 4.86 -0.27 0.55
C LEU A 165 4.55 0.40 -0.78
N PHE A 166 3.33 0.90 -0.99
CA PHE A 166 2.90 1.41 -2.29
C PHE A 166 2.75 2.94 -2.33
N ASN A 167 3.42 3.63 -1.40
CA ASN A 167 3.42 5.08 -1.32
C ASN A 167 4.85 5.61 -1.12
N GLY A 168 5.71 5.37 -2.11
CA GLY A 168 7.09 5.82 -2.09
C GLY A 168 8.04 4.88 -1.33
N ALA A 169 7.89 3.57 -1.48
CA ALA A 169 8.78 2.58 -0.89
C ALA A 169 9.82 2.05 -1.89
N LEU A 170 11.06 1.99 -1.45
CA LEU A 170 12.18 1.40 -2.17
C LEU A 170 12.38 -0.05 -1.69
N ILE A 171 12.19 -1.01 -2.59
CA ILE A 171 12.19 -2.44 -2.29
C ILE A 171 13.35 -3.13 -2.97
N SER A 172 14.09 -3.95 -2.21
CA SER A 172 15.22 -4.73 -2.70
C SER A 172 14.76 -5.84 -3.66
N MET A 173 15.32 -5.86 -4.87
CA MET A 173 15.05 -6.95 -5.83
C MET A 173 15.68 -8.28 -5.38
N ASN A 174 16.74 -8.25 -4.59
CA ASN A 174 17.29 -9.46 -3.98
C ASN A 174 16.31 -10.05 -2.93
N ALA A 175 15.63 -9.19 -2.17
CA ALA A 175 14.57 -9.63 -1.28
C ALA A 175 13.43 -10.29 -2.09
N VAL A 176 12.96 -9.62 -3.15
CA VAL A 176 11.87 -10.15 -4.00
C VAL A 176 12.25 -11.49 -4.67
N LYS A 177 13.49 -11.65 -5.14
CA LYS A 177 14.00 -12.95 -5.67
C LYS A 177 13.89 -14.06 -4.64
N ARG A 178 14.13 -13.76 -3.37
CA ARG A 178 14.14 -14.76 -2.28
C ARG A 178 12.74 -15.11 -1.78
N ILE A 179 11.86 -14.10 -1.59
CA ILE A 179 10.55 -14.28 -0.97
C ILE A 179 9.39 -14.42 -1.97
N GLY A 180 9.65 -14.17 -3.26
CA GLY A 180 8.64 -14.07 -4.32
C GLY A 180 8.02 -12.67 -4.42
N ASN A 181 7.34 -12.42 -5.53
CA ASN A 181 6.70 -11.15 -5.89
C ASN A 181 5.40 -10.90 -5.07
N VAL A 182 4.79 -9.72 -5.24
CA VAL A 182 3.44 -9.42 -4.73
C VAL A 182 2.47 -10.52 -5.16
N ASN A 183 1.66 -11.01 -4.22
CA ASN A 183 0.66 -12.02 -4.54
C ASN A 183 -0.55 -11.35 -5.21
N LYS A 184 -0.62 -11.45 -6.54
CA LYS A 184 -1.68 -10.86 -7.37
C LYS A 184 -3.09 -11.36 -7.04
N ASP A 185 -3.20 -12.57 -6.46
CA ASP A 185 -4.49 -13.18 -6.15
C ASP A 185 -5.22 -12.49 -4.99
N PHE A 186 -4.56 -11.61 -4.23
CA PHE A 186 -5.28 -10.72 -3.32
C PHE A 186 -6.20 -9.75 -4.06
N TYR A 187 -5.90 -9.44 -5.31
CA TYR A 187 -6.63 -8.54 -6.19
C TYR A 187 -6.67 -7.09 -5.68
N LEU A 188 -7.26 -6.85 -4.52
CA LEU A 188 -7.40 -5.55 -3.88
C LEU A 188 -7.31 -5.70 -2.35
N MET A 189 -6.49 -4.89 -1.69
CA MET A 189 -6.28 -4.88 -0.23
C MET A 189 -5.73 -6.20 0.33
N GLY A 190 -4.78 -6.11 1.21
CA GLY A 190 -4.14 -7.26 1.84
C GLY A 190 -2.84 -7.70 1.18
N ASP A 191 -2.66 -7.43 -0.10
CA ASP A 191 -1.42 -7.63 -0.85
C ASP A 191 -0.22 -6.90 -0.22
N GLU A 192 -0.40 -5.64 0.18
CA GLU A 192 0.61 -4.86 0.90
C GLU A 192 1.02 -5.54 2.22
N VAL A 193 0.05 -6.01 2.99
CA VAL A 193 0.30 -6.64 4.29
C VAL A 193 0.99 -8.00 4.14
N ASP A 194 0.54 -8.84 3.19
CA ASP A 194 1.20 -10.11 2.86
C ASP A 194 2.65 -9.89 2.45
N PHE A 195 2.87 -8.92 1.55
CA PHE A 195 4.20 -8.63 1.04
C PHE A 195 5.12 -8.06 2.12
N LEU A 196 4.60 -7.18 2.99
CA LEU A 196 5.34 -6.64 4.14
C LEU A 196 5.82 -7.75 5.08
N TYR A 197 4.97 -8.72 5.41
CA TYR A 197 5.38 -9.83 6.28
C TYR A 197 6.47 -10.68 5.62
N ARG A 198 6.32 -11.02 4.34
CA ARG A 198 7.34 -11.79 3.61
C ARG A 198 8.67 -11.03 3.49
N LEU A 199 8.63 -9.71 3.25
CA LEU A 199 9.83 -8.87 3.22
C LEU A 199 10.57 -8.89 4.56
N ARG A 200 9.85 -8.91 5.69
CA ARG A 200 10.45 -9.01 7.03
C ARG A 200 11.19 -10.32 7.29
N ASP A 201 10.78 -11.40 6.64
CA ASP A 201 11.47 -12.68 6.74
C ASP A 201 12.83 -12.66 6.03
N TYR A 202 13.04 -11.70 5.12
CA TYR A 202 14.31 -11.49 4.42
C TYR A 202 15.22 -10.49 5.15
N GLY A 203 14.69 -9.38 5.59
CA GLY A 203 15.50 -8.30 6.16
C GLY A 203 14.68 -7.17 6.79
N LEU A 204 15.34 -6.08 7.12
CA LEU A 204 14.68 -4.94 7.75
C LEU A 204 13.68 -4.27 6.80
N VAL A 205 12.46 -4.09 7.30
CA VAL A 205 11.39 -3.28 6.68
C VAL A 205 11.15 -2.05 7.55
N ALA A 206 11.40 -0.87 7.00
CA ALA A 206 11.36 0.37 7.78
C ALA A 206 10.85 1.57 6.97
N SER A 207 10.55 2.67 7.65
CA SER A 207 10.35 3.99 7.06
C SER A 207 11.48 4.94 7.45
N SER A 208 11.98 5.71 6.47
CA SER A 208 12.90 6.82 6.69
C SER A 208 12.12 8.08 7.04
N LEU A 209 12.40 8.68 8.20
CA LEU A 209 11.71 9.88 8.68
C LEU A 209 12.18 11.17 7.96
N ASN A 210 13.14 11.05 7.06
CA ASN A 210 13.65 12.14 6.22
C ASN A 210 13.20 12.03 4.76
N ALA A 211 12.53 10.93 4.38
CA ALA A 211 11.93 10.76 3.07
C ALA A 211 10.41 10.98 3.16
N PHE A 212 9.86 11.88 2.34
CA PHE A 212 8.44 12.25 2.41
C PHE A 212 7.73 11.93 1.10
N HIS A 213 6.50 11.46 1.24
CA HIS A 213 5.54 11.27 0.17
C HIS A 213 4.25 12.00 0.56
N PHE A 214 3.66 12.76 -0.33
CA PHE A 214 2.43 13.50 -0.09
C PHE A 214 1.25 12.79 -0.73
N HIS A 215 0.12 12.78 -0.04
CA HIS A 215 -1.06 12.08 -0.52
C HIS A 215 -2.33 12.81 -0.01
N PRO A 216 -3.41 12.87 -0.83
CA PRO A 216 -4.69 13.42 -0.39
C PRO A 216 -5.24 12.71 0.85
N ASP A 217 -5.93 13.43 1.73
CA ASP A 217 -6.56 12.80 2.89
C ASP A 217 -7.69 11.86 2.48
N VAL A 218 -7.49 10.57 2.68
CA VAL A 218 -8.47 9.51 2.38
C VAL A 218 -9.36 9.16 3.59
N SER A 219 -9.20 9.85 4.72
CA SER A 219 -9.90 9.53 5.97
C SER A 219 -11.43 9.65 5.87
N LYS A 220 -11.91 10.49 4.96
CA LYS A 220 -13.33 10.74 4.70
C LYS A 220 -13.89 9.97 3.49
N ARG A 221 -13.05 9.29 2.69
CA ARG A 221 -13.54 8.51 1.53
C ARG A 221 -14.46 7.40 1.99
N GLN A 222 -15.66 7.34 1.40
CA GLN A 222 -16.65 6.30 1.70
C GLN A 222 -16.13 4.90 1.33
N PHE A 223 -16.57 3.91 2.07
CA PHE A 223 -16.35 2.50 1.76
C PHE A 223 -17.48 1.99 0.87
N ASN A 224 -17.15 1.51 -0.33
CA ASN A 224 -18.09 0.75 -1.13
C ASN A 224 -18.07 -0.74 -0.74
N ASN A 225 -19.08 -1.50 -1.18
CA ASN A 225 -19.23 -2.92 -0.87
C ASN A 225 -18.01 -3.74 -1.29
N TYR A 226 -17.40 -3.37 -2.42
CA TYR A 226 -16.22 -4.00 -2.98
C TYR A 226 -15.01 -3.91 -2.03
N LYS A 227 -14.73 -2.71 -1.54
CA LYS A 227 -13.66 -2.49 -0.56
C LYS A 227 -13.94 -3.20 0.76
N ILE A 228 -15.19 -3.21 1.24
CA ILE A 228 -15.60 -3.92 2.45
C ILE A 228 -15.34 -5.42 2.29
N TYR A 229 -15.76 -5.97 1.15
CA TYR A 229 -15.60 -7.39 0.81
C TYR A 229 -14.12 -7.81 0.87
N PHE A 230 -13.26 -7.18 0.09
CA PHE A 230 -11.83 -7.54 0.05
C PHE A 230 -11.14 -7.27 1.38
N TYR A 231 -11.48 -6.17 2.06
CA TYR A 231 -10.90 -5.87 3.36
C TYR A 231 -11.15 -6.99 4.38
N ILE A 232 -12.39 -7.46 4.52
CA ILE A 232 -12.74 -8.53 5.47
C ILE A 232 -12.13 -9.85 5.01
N LYS A 233 -12.39 -10.29 3.79
CA LYS A 233 -11.92 -11.55 3.24
C LYS A 233 -10.42 -11.70 3.37
N ASN A 234 -9.68 -10.73 2.85
CA ASN A 234 -8.23 -10.79 2.82
C ASN A 234 -7.61 -10.63 4.21
N SER A 235 -8.20 -9.80 5.11
CA SER A 235 -7.74 -9.72 6.49
C SER A 235 -7.88 -11.05 7.25
N PHE A 236 -8.95 -11.81 7.02
CA PHE A 236 -9.12 -13.12 7.64
C PHE A 236 -8.08 -14.13 7.15
N ILE A 237 -7.78 -14.10 5.83
CA ILE A 237 -6.72 -14.92 5.24
C ILE A 237 -5.35 -14.56 5.85
N LEU A 238 -5.03 -13.26 5.94
CA LEU A 238 -3.78 -12.78 6.53
C LEU A 238 -3.66 -13.14 8.01
N ASN A 239 -4.74 -12.97 8.78
CA ASN A 239 -4.76 -13.37 10.19
C ASN A 239 -4.46 -14.86 10.36
N SER A 240 -4.99 -15.71 9.46
CA SER A 240 -4.73 -17.16 9.50
C SER A 240 -3.29 -17.52 9.12
N ARG A 241 -2.60 -16.70 8.35
CA ARG A 241 -1.20 -16.92 7.92
C ARG A 241 -0.19 -16.41 8.94
N TYR A 242 -0.45 -15.24 9.53
CA TYR A 242 0.58 -14.46 10.24
C TYR A 242 0.26 -14.20 11.73
N CYS A 243 -0.89 -14.63 12.24
CA CYS A 243 -1.30 -14.30 13.60
C CYS A 243 -1.61 -15.54 14.45
N ASN A 244 -1.16 -15.54 15.71
CA ASN A 244 -1.42 -16.64 16.64
C ASN A 244 -2.85 -16.66 17.20
N VAL A 245 -3.50 -15.48 17.34
CA VAL A 245 -4.84 -15.36 17.98
C VAL A 245 -5.88 -15.00 16.90
N VAL A 246 -6.03 -15.92 15.92
CA VAL A 246 -6.81 -15.71 14.70
C VAL A 246 -8.24 -15.27 14.98
N PHE A 247 -8.93 -15.95 15.92
CA PHE A 247 -10.34 -15.65 16.23
C PHE A 247 -10.53 -14.22 16.74
N LEU A 248 -9.73 -13.78 17.74
CA LEU A 248 -9.81 -12.42 18.28
C LEU A 248 -9.43 -11.36 17.24
N ARG A 249 -8.45 -11.69 16.38
CA ARG A 249 -8.08 -10.80 15.25
C ARG A 249 -9.23 -10.66 14.26
N ASN A 250 -9.90 -11.73 13.91
CA ASN A 250 -11.04 -11.67 12.99
C ASN A 250 -12.21 -10.85 13.58
N ILE A 251 -12.53 -11.02 14.86
CA ILE A 251 -13.51 -10.18 15.55
C ILE A 251 -13.08 -8.71 15.50
N SER A 252 -11.81 -8.40 15.78
CA SER A 252 -11.31 -7.03 15.75
C SER A 252 -11.43 -6.38 14.36
N ILE A 253 -11.24 -7.15 13.27
CA ILE A 253 -11.45 -6.68 11.90
C ILE A 253 -12.91 -6.35 11.64
N ILE A 254 -13.85 -7.22 12.06
CA ILE A 254 -15.29 -6.95 11.92
C ILE A 254 -15.67 -5.66 12.67
N LEU A 255 -15.29 -5.53 13.94
CA LEU A 255 -15.58 -4.34 14.73
C LEU A 255 -14.97 -3.08 14.10
N ALA A 256 -13.73 -3.17 13.60
CA ALA A 256 -13.05 -2.06 12.96
C ALA A 256 -13.72 -1.61 11.66
N ILE A 257 -14.20 -2.55 10.83
CA ILE A 257 -14.90 -2.19 9.58
C ILE A 257 -16.28 -1.61 9.86
N LEU A 258 -17.04 -2.18 10.82
CA LEU A 258 -18.33 -1.62 11.21
C LEU A 258 -18.19 -0.20 11.74
N ALA A 259 -17.23 0.07 12.63
CA ALA A 259 -16.95 1.42 13.13
C ALA A 259 -16.54 2.40 12.01
N ARG A 260 -15.69 1.96 11.04
CA ARG A 260 -15.30 2.79 9.90
C ARG A 260 -16.46 3.09 8.98
N VAL A 261 -17.29 2.10 8.68
CA VAL A 261 -18.48 2.26 7.84
C VAL A 261 -19.46 3.23 8.51
N THR A 262 -19.73 3.06 9.80
CA THR A 262 -20.59 3.99 10.55
C THR A 262 -20.09 5.43 10.43
N ARG A 263 -18.77 5.65 10.65
CA ARG A 263 -18.17 6.99 10.61
C ARG A 263 -18.14 7.61 9.21
N ARG A 264 -17.94 6.82 8.15
CA ARG A 264 -17.73 7.33 6.77
C ARG A 264 -18.98 7.31 5.91
N ASN A 265 -19.86 6.36 6.13
CA ASN A 265 -21.05 6.11 5.31
C ASN A 265 -22.36 6.36 6.08
N GLY A 266 -22.30 6.43 7.42
CA GLY A 266 -23.47 6.65 8.29
C GLY A 266 -24.21 5.35 8.65
N LEU A 267 -25.16 5.47 9.59
CA LEU A 267 -25.91 4.33 10.15
C LEU A 267 -26.79 3.64 9.10
N LYS A 268 -27.42 4.40 8.19
CA LYS A 268 -28.29 3.82 7.14
C LYS A 268 -27.51 2.81 6.28
N TYR A 269 -26.29 3.13 5.91
CA TYR A 269 -25.45 2.23 5.13
C TYR A 269 -24.98 1.04 5.97
N LEU A 270 -24.67 1.25 7.27
CA LEU A 270 -24.36 0.16 8.20
C LEU A 270 -25.50 -0.87 8.26
N PHE A 271 -26.75 -0.41 8.43
CA PHE A 271 -27.92 -1.33 8.39
C PHE A 271 -28.05 -2.06 7.06
N SER A 272 -27.79 -1.37 5.94
CA SER A 272 -27.82 -2.00 4.61
C SER A 272 -26.80 -3.13 4.46
N ILE A 273 -25.59 -3.01 5.01
CA ILE A 273 -24.58 -4.08 4.93
C ILE A 273 -24.79 -5.20 5.96
N LEU A 274 -25.55 -4.96 7.04
CA LEU A 274 -25.85 -6.01 8.01
C LEU A 274 -27.13 -6.78 7.67
N PHE A 275 -28.19 -6.08 7.24
CA PHE A 275 -29.53 -6.65 7.13
C PHE A 275 -30.21 -6.37 5.78
N GLY A 276 -29.67 -5.45 4.96
CA GLY A 276 -30.29 -4.98 3.73
C GLY A 276 -29.65 -5.56 2.45
N SER A 277 -29.83 -4.83 1.35
CA SER A 277 -29.42 -5.24 -0.01
C SER A 277 -27.93 -5.53 -0.16
N ASN A 278 -27.08 -4.90 0.66
CA ASN A 278 -25.62 -5.05 0.62
C ASN A 278 -25.08 -6.16 1.54
N SER A 279 -25.93 -6.82 2.32
CA SER A 279 -25.54 -7.83 3.31
C SER A 279 -24.83 -9.03 2.70
N LYS A 280 -25.21 -9.41 1.47
CA LYS A 280 -24.58 -10.51 0.72
C LYS A 280 -23.06 -10.34 0.59
N TYR A 281 -22.55 -9.12 0.38
CA TYR A 281 -21.11 -8.86 0.26
C TYR A 281 -20.40 -9.03 1.60
N PHE A 282 -21.01 -8.58 2.68
CA PHE A 282 -20.47 -8.70 4.03
C PHE A 282 -20.35 -10.15 4.48
N TYR A 283 -21.44 -10.92 4.39
CA TYR A 283 -21.44 -12.32 4.81
C TYR A 283 -20.64 -13.22 3.86
N LYS A 284 -20.65 -12.96 2.55
CA LYS A 284 -19.80 -13.67 1.59
C LYS A 284 -18.33 -13.43 1.90
N ALA A 285 -17.92 -12.20 2.28
CA ALA A 285 -16.55 -11.88 2.65
C ALA A 285 -16.09 -12.69 3.88
N ILE A 286 -16.93 -12.78 4.93
CA ILE A 286 -16.65 -13.57 6.13
C ILE A 286 -16.49 -15.05 5.75
N TYR A 287 -17.46 -15.61 5.02
CA TYR A 287 -17.43 -17.01 4.62
C TYR A 287 -16.18 -17.34 3.79
N ARG A 288 -15.88 -16.54 2.76
CA ARG A 288 -14.73 -16.76 1.88
C ARG A 288 -13.40 -16.56 2.62
N GLY A 289 -13.35 -15.58 3.53
CA GLY A 289 -12.19 -15.38 4.40
C GLY A 289 -11.90 -16.54 5.34
N LEU A 290 -12.95 -17.12 5.97
CA LEU A 290 -12.83 -18.32 6.80
C LEU A 290 -12.41 -19.55 5.99
N LYS A 291 -12.89 -19.70 4.75
CA LYS A 291 -12.49 -20.75 3.82
C LYS A 291 -11.11 -20.50 3.19
N LYS A 292 -10.46 -19.37 3.49
CA LYS A 292 -9.15 -18.95 2.93
C LYS A 292 -9.16 -18.87 1.38
N SER A 293 -10.29 -18.57 0.81
CA SER A 293 -10.46 -18.48 -0.65
C SER A 293 -9.90 -17.16 -1.16
N ILE A 294 -8.81 -17.21 -1.88
CA ILE A 294 -8.16 -16.05 -2.51
C ILE A 294 -8.74 -15.81 -3.92
N GLY A 295 -8.47 -14.67 -4.53
CA GLY A 295 -8.90 -14.32 -5.88
C GLY A 295 -10.07 -13.33 -5.92
N ASN A 296 -10.36 -12.81 -7.14
CA ASN A 296 -11.53 -11.99 -7.39
C ASN A 296 -12.72 -12.92 -7.73
N ASP A 297 -13.68 -13.02 -6.82
CA ASP A 297 -14.85 -13.89 -6.91
C ASP A 297 -16.17 -13.13 -6.73
N ILE A 298 -16.11 -11.81 -6.92
CA ILE A 298 -17.28 -10.94 -7.04
C ILE A 298 -17.17 -10.11 -8.32
N ASN A 299 -18.20 -10.24 -9.17
CA ASN A 299 -18.36 -9.35 -10.31
C ASN A 299 -18.94 -8.02 -9.82
N VAL A 300 -18.38 -6.92 -10.31
CA VAL A 300 -18.86 -5.55 -10.05
C VAL A 300 -19.71 -5.10 -11.20
#